data_8fc42e39c26b3883d0295d0479346e70
#
_entry.id   8fc42e39c26b3883d0295d0479346e70
#
_cell.length_a   1.000
_cell.length_b   1.000
_cell.length_c   1.000
_cell.angle_alpha   90.00
_cell.angle_beta   90.00
_cell.angle_gamma   90.00
#
_symmetry.space_group_name_H-M   'P 1'
#
loop_
_entity.id
_entity.type
_entity.pdbx_description
1 polymer ?
#
loop_
_entity_poly.entity_id
_entity_poly.type
_entity_poly.pdbx_seq_one_letter_code
_entity_poly.pdbx_strand_id
1 'polypeptide(L)'
;MKKPCTVVWLLLVVAMLPIVAFAQSQKNQNENLSQFKTRLKQEQEKSSFLDEWNDENMDLFASIVKDSGIVIEYIDPDKYYDGEWLTPYHALQNVFEEVWGDKTTWSLEQQYEYAHFEIEIGLSDQTVAALPTAEDLSVDEARRLVQEKLYAELAEERDASRIDLGNYHETVHFWRYPDLGGTWVFEYYGEDRKTPEYTGTLYQDTGSVQIDIYDKNDLRVLYQYHCALHNFKTFRWWGLDEQYEFYTLVASLQKRQIERYGELPPFAKQILEHQHVLPTDQMIEPDAAIEMARSHLHDDASSEQKAYITLYKVSENRIVYEVGFDSSDAESDQVLIDALNGDVYVESH
;
A
#
# COMPACT_ATOMS: atom_id res chain seq x y z
N MET A 1 9.18 -22.83 -63.77
CA MET A 1 7.97 -22.83 -62.88
C MET A 1 8.46 -22.68 -61.45
N LYS A 2 8.07 -21.57 -60.83
CA LYS A 2 8.51 -21.14 -59.49
C LYS A 2 7.71 -21.87 -58.40
N LYS A 3 8.36 -22.45 -57.41
CA LYS A 3 7.76 -22.88 -56.16
C LYS A 3 8.05 -21.84 -55.07
N PRO A 4 7.11 -20.95 -54.74
CA PRO A 4 7.20 -20.16 -53.53
C PRO A 4 5.94 -20.34 -52.69
N CYS A 5 5.85 -21.43 -51.93
CA CYS A 5 4.70 -21.55 -51.02
C CYS A 5 5.04 -22.19 -49.65
N THR A 6 6.17 -22.89 -49.56
CA THR A 6 6.44 -23.65 -48.32
C THR A 6 7.08 -22.80 -47.21
N VAL A 7 7.87 -21.79 -47.59
CA VAL A 7 8.58 -20.90 -46.60
C VAL A 7 7.63 -19.95 -45.89
N VAL A 8 6.61 -19.44 -46.58
CA VAL A 8 5.63 -18.51 -46.00
C VAL A 8 4.74 -19.23 -44.97
N TRP A 9 4.39 -20.49 -45.21
CA TRP A 9 3.62 -21.32 -44.26
C TRP A 9 4.43 -21.65 -43.00
N LEU A 10 5.73 -21.92 -43.14
CA LEU A 10 6.60 -22.21 -42.01
C LEU A 10 6.79 -20.98 -41.10
N LEU A 11 6.94 -19.80 -41.68
CA LEU A 11 7.03 -18.52 -40.91
C LEU A 11 5.74 -18.17 -40.19
N LEU A 12 4.59 -18.44 -40.81
CA LEU A 12 3.27 -18.23 -40.15
C LEU A 12 3.05 -19.20 -38.96
N VAL A 13 3.45 -20.45 -39.10
CA VAL A 13 3.35 -21.46 -38.02
C VAL A 13 4.30 -21.11 -36.86
N VAL A 14 5.52 -20.69 -37.14
CA VAL A 14 6.48 -20.27 -36.09
C VAL A 14 6.03 -18.98 -35.39
N ALA A 15 5.40 -18.05 -36.09
CA ALA A 15 4.85 -16.84 -35.48
C ALA A 15 3.56 -17.11 -34.66
N MET A 16 2.82 -18.16 -34.98
CA MET A 16 1.58 -18.53 -34.22
C MET A 16 1.88 -19.35 -32.96
N LEU A 17 3.00 -20.09 -32.89
CA LEU A 17 3.33 -20.91 -31.74
C LEU A 17 3.41 -20.15 -30.41
N PRO A 18 4.07 -18.97 -30.32
CA PRO A 18 4.11 -18.21 -29.08
C PRO A 18 2.73 -17.65 -28.67
N ILE A 19 1.90 -17.27 -29.64
CA ILE A 19 0.54 -16.77 -29.38
C ILE A 19 -0.36 -17.88 -28.81
N VAL A 20 -0.29 -19.07 -29.36
CA VAL A 20 -1.05 -20.23 -28.86
C VAL A 20 -0.54 -20.67 -27.50
N ALA A 21 0.77 -20.67 -27.27
CA ALA A 21 1.35 -21.01 -25.98
C ALA A 21 0.97 -19.99 -24.91
N PHE A 22 0.98 -18.72 -25.23
CA PHE A 22 0.55 -17.63 -24.33
C PHE A 22 -0.94 -17.75 -23.99
N ALA A 23 -1.81 -17.92 -24.98
CA ALA A 23 -3.23 -18.11 -24.77
C ALA A 23 -3.55 -19.35 -23.90
N GLN A 24 -2.80 -20.45 -24.08
CA GLN A 24 -2.95 -21.64 -23.26
C GLN A 24 -2.47 -21.42 -21.83
N SER A 25 -1.37 -20.68 -21.64
CA SER A 25 -0.87 -20.31 -20.32
C SER A 25 -1.88 -19.46 -19.56
N GLN A 26 -2.44 -18.44 -20.18
CA GLN A 26 -3.49 -17.59 -19.58
C GLN A 26 -4.75 -18.39 -19.23
N LYS A 27 -5.17 -19.30 -20.09
CA LYS A 27 -6.30 -20.16 -19.81
C LYS A 27 -6.06 -21.03 -18.57
N ASN A 28 -4.87 -21.61 -18.44
CA ASN A 28 -4.51 -22.44 -17.29
C ASN A 28 -4.47 -21.60 -16.00
N GLN A 29 -3.94 -20.37 -16.06
CA GLN A 29 -3.91 -19.47 -14.91
C GLN A 29 -5.32 -19.08 -14.42
N ASN A 30 -6.26 -18.80 -15.34
CA ASN A 30 -7.65 -18.51 -14.99
C ASN A 30 -8.36 -19.72 -14.40
N GLU A 31 -8.07 -20.94 -14.89
CA GLU A 31 -8.58 -22.19 -14.32
C GLU A 31 -8.06 -22.40 -12.90
N ASN A 32 -6.77 -22.12 -12.66
CA ASN A 32 -6.14 -22.18 -11.34
C ASN A 32 -6.76 -21.17 -10.36
N LEU A 33 -6.99 -19.93 -10.80
CA LEU A 33 -7.65 -18.90 -10.00
C LEU A 33 -9.08 -19.31 -9.62
N SER A 34 -9.82 -19.89 -10.54
CA SER A 34 -11.18 -20.39 -10.27
C SER A 34 -11.19 -21.52 -9.23
N GLN A 35 -10.20 -22.42 -9.28
CA GLN A 35 -10.01 -23.46 -8.28
C GLN A 35 -9.64 -22.87 -6.91
N PHE A 36 -8.74 -21.91 -6.88
CA PHE A 36 -8.35 -21.18 -5.68
C PHE A 36 -9.56 -20.52 -5.01
N LYS A 37 -10.32 -19.72 -5.77
CA LYS A 37 -11.53 -19.04 -5.26
C LYS A 37 -12.51 -20.03 -4.64
N THR A 38 -12.76 -21.15 -5.31
CA THR A 38 -13.69 -22.18 -4.83
C THR A 38 -13.22 -22.81 -3.52
N ARG A 39 -11.94 -23.16 -3.42
CA ARG A 39 -11.36 -23.77 -2.22
C ARG A 39 -11.30 -22.79 -1.05
N LEU A 40 -10.84 -21.56 -1.31
CA LEU A 40 -10.77 -20.52 -0.29
C LEU A 40 -12.13 -20.28 0.35
N LYS A 41 -13.17 -20.12 -0.47
CA LYS A 41 -14.54 -19.93 0.01
C LYS A 41 -15.02 -21.12 0.84
N GLN A 42 -14.75 -22.35 0.42
CA GLN A 42 -15.13 -23.56 1.15
C GLN A 42 -14.43 -23.65 2.53
N GLU A 43 -13.15 -23.30 2.61
CA GLU A 43 -12.42 -23.31 3.88
C GLU A 43 -12.88 -22.16 4.79
N GLN A 44 -13.11 -20.97 4.26
CA GLN A 44 -13.65 -19.85 5.02
C GLN A 44 -15.04 -20.16 5.59
N GLU A 45 -15.94 -20.78 4.80
CA GLU A 45 -17.26 -21.20 5.26
C GLU A 45 -17.21 -22.27 6.38
N LYS A 46 -16.13 -23.08 6.43
CA LYS A 46 -15.97 -24.12 7.46
C LYS A 46 -15.38 -23.60 8.77
N SER A 47 -14.45 -22.69 8.72
CA SER A 47 -13.60 -22.36 9.86
C SER A 47 -13.46 -20.86 10.13
N SER A 48 -13.94 -19.98 9.25
CA SER A 48 -13.75 -18.53 9.34
C SER A 48 -12.28 -18.14 9.54
N PHE A 49 -11.36 -18.90 8.94
CA PHE A 49 -9.92 -18.78 9.20
C PHE A 49 -9.30 -17.44 8.79
N LEU A 50 -9.95 -16.69 7.87
CA LEU A 50 -9.50 -15.35 7.50
C LEU A 50 -9.81 -14.29 8.56
N ASP A 51 -10.72 -14.59 9.52
CA ASP A 51 -11.12 -13.67 10.58
C ASP A 51 -10.02 -13.56 11.65
N GLU A 52 -9.18 -14.60 11.78
CA GLU A 52 -8.03 -14.65 12.68
C GLU A 52 -6.76 -14.92 11.87
N TRP A 53 -6.06 -13.87 11.45
CA TRP A 53 -4.87 -14.02 10.63
C TRP A 53 -3.62 -14.29 11.49
N ASN A 54 -3.30 -15.57 11.66
CA ASN A 54 -2.16 -16.08 12.42
C ASN A 54 -1.35 -17.07 11.55
N ASP A 55 -0.23 -17.58 12.07
CA ASP A 55 0.69 -18.46 11.34
C ASP A 55 -0.01 -19.70 10.78
N GLU A 56 -0.90 -20.35 11.56
CA GLU A 56 -1.63 -21.56 11.13
C GLU A 56 -2.57 -21.23 9.96
N ASN A 57 -3.26 -20.09 10.02
CA ASN A 57 -4.18 -19.65 9.01
C ASN A 57 -3.46 -19.12 7.76
N MET A 58 -2.28 -18.53 7.91
CA MET A 58 -1.39 -18.19 6.78
C MET A 58 -0.89 -19.45 6.07
N ASP A 59 -0.47 -20.48 6.81
CA ASP A 59 -0.06 -21.77 6.24
C ASP A 59 -1.21 -22.46 5.49
N LEU A 60 -2.42 -22.40 6.05
CA LEU A 60 -3.62 -22.91 5.39
C LEU A 60 -3.88 -22.17 4.08
N PHE A 61 -3.83 -20.84 4.08
CA PHE A 61 -3.98 -20.02 2.88
C PHE A 61 -2.92 -20.40 1.81
N ALA A 62 -1.64 -20.47 2.21
CA ALA A 62 -0.55 -20.85 1.32
C ALA A 62 -0.75 -22.26 0.73
N SER A 63 -1.27 -23.20 1.52
CA SER A 63 -1.63 -24.55 1.04
C SER A 63 -2.73 -24.51 0.00
N ILE A 64 -3.76 -23.71 0.20
CA ILE A 64 -4.86 -23.53 -0.78
C ILE A 64 -4.33 -22.96 -2.09
N VAL A 65 -3.47 -21.95 -2.04
CA VAL A 65 -2.82 -21.37 -3.23
C VAL A 65 -2.02 -22.42 -3.99
N LYS A 66 -1.14 -23.13 -3.30
CA LYS A 66 -0.27 -24.17 -3.87
C LYS A 66 -1.08 -25.29 -4.51
N ASP A 67 -2.09 -25.77 -3.83
CA ASP A 67 -2.98 -26.85 -4.30
C ASP A 67 -3.83 -26.44 -5.50
N SER A 68 -4.02 -25.15 -5.70
CA SER A 68 -4.71 -24.59 -6.87
C SER A 68 -3.78 -24.43 -8.07
N GLY A 69 -2.48 -24.76 -7.92
CA GLY A 69 -1.49 -24.67 -8.98
C GLY A 69 -1.03 -23.24 -9.30
N ILE A 70 -1.30 -22.28 -8.41
CA ILE A 70 -0.77 -20.92 -8.49
C ILE A 70 0.59 -20.92 -7.82
N VAL A 71 1.60 -20.46 -8.53
CA VAL A 71 2.97 -20.36 -8.02
C VAL A 71 3.23 -18.92 -7.67
N ILE A 72 3.17 -18.59 -6.38
CA ILE A 72 3.55 -17.27 -5.89
C ILE A 72 4.94 -17.39 -5.28
N GLU A 73 5.91 -16.67 -5.84
CA GLU A 73 7.25 -16.58 -5.24
C GLU A 73 7.24 -15.87 -3.87
N TYR A 74 6.14 -15.21 -3.53
CA TYR A 74 5.99 -14.32 -2.39
C TYR A 74 5.27 -14.92 -1.18
N ILE A 75 4.72 -16.14 -1.27
CA ILE A 75 4.28 -16.88 -0.06
C ILE A 75 5.43 -17.76 0.41
N ASP A 76 6.58 -17.17 0.65
CA ASP A 76 7.65 -17.77 1.42
C ASP A 76 7.51 -17.18 2.84
N PRO A 77 7.07 -17.98 3.83
CA PRO A 77 6.98 -17.51 5.21
C PRO A 77 8.29 -16.87 5.67
N ASP A 78 9.43 -17.41 5.26
CA ASP A 78 10.75 -16.91 5.62
C ASP A 78 11.06 -15.50 5.04
N LYS A 79 10.35 -15.04 4.02
CA LYS A 79 10.48 -13.68 3.46
C LYS A 79 9.57 -12.64 4.12
N TYR A 80 8.52 -13.07 4.79
CA TYR A 80 7.55 -12.21 5.46
C TYR A 80 7.77 -12.10 6.98
N TYR A 81 8.73 -12.83 7.53
CA TYR A 81 9.01 -12.91 8.97
C TYR A 81 9.87 -11.76 9.54
N ASP A 82 10.19 -10.73 8.77
CA ASP A 82 10.79 -9.50 9.33
C ASP A 82 9.76 -8.59 10.06
N GLY A 83 8.71 -9.20 10.61
CA GLY A 83 7.76 -8.54 11.51
C GLY A 83 6.63 -7.79 10.81
N GLU A 84 6.49 -7.89 9.51
CA GLU A 84 5.38 -7.29 8.78
C GLU A 84 4.26 -8.31 8.56
N TRP A 85 3.14 -8.10 9.20
CA TRP A 85 1.96 -8.94 9.07
C TRP A 85 1.37 -8.77 7.67
N LEU A 86 1.52 -9.78 6.82
CA LEU A 86 0.74 -9.86 5.60
C LEU A 86 -0.74 -9.99 6.02
N THR A 87 -1.55 -9.00 5.74
CA THR A 87 -2.98 -9.09 6.00
C THR A 87 -3.64 -10.05 5.00
N PRO A 88 -4.80 -10.65 5.33
CA PRO A 88 -5.52 -11.50 4.38
C PRO A 88 -5.88 -10.75 3.09
N TYR A 89 -6.10 -9.43 3.14
CA TYR A 89 -6.28 -8.57 1.96
C TYR A 89 -5.06 -8.57 1.04
N HIS A 90 -3.87 -8.35 1.60
CA HIS A 90 -2.63 -8.34 0.81
C HIS A 90 -2.32 -9.73 0.24
N ALA A 91 -2.53 -10.79 1.03
CA ALA A 91 -2.35 -12.16 0.56
C ALA A 91 -3.29 -12.47 -0.62
N LEU A 92 -4.56 -12.09 -0.50
CA LEU A 92 -5.53 -12.26 -1.57
C LEU A 92 -5.16 -11.45 -2.82
N GLN A 93 -4.83 -10.16 -2.64
CA GLN A 93 -4.40 -9.30 -3.74
C GLN A 93 -3.21 -9.89 -4.50
N ASN A 94 -2.19 -10.36 -3.79
CA ASN A 94 -1.00 -10.97 -4.40
C ASN A 94 -1.36 -12.19 -5.26
N VAL A 95 -2.34 -13.02 -4.85
CA VAL A 95 -2.81 -14.15 -5.66
C VAL A 95 -3.43 -13.69 -6.99
N PHE A 96 -4.26 -12.64 -6.93
CA PHE A 96 -4.89 -12.10 -8.13
C PHE A 96 -3.89 -11.39 -9.04
N GLU A 97 -2.92 -10.65 -8.46
CA GLU A 97 -1.83 -10.00 -9.21
C GLU A 97 -0.92 -11.01 -9.91
N GLU A 98 -0.64 -12.17 -9.29
CA GLU A 98 0.11 -13.24 -9.93
C GLU A 98 -0.59 -13.75 -11.20
N VAL A 99 -1.92 -13.79 -11.19
CA VAL A 99 -2.70 -14.32 -12.33
C VAL A 99 -3.04 -13.25 -13.36
N TRP A 100 -3.39 -12.04 -12.90
CA TRP A 100 -3.88 -10.95 -13.75
C TRP A 100 -2.85 -9.86 -14.04
N GLY A 101 -1.71 -9.88 -13.35
CA GLY A 101 -0.73 -8.79 -13.37
C GLY A 101 -1.04 -7.70 -12.36
N ASP A 102 -0.19 -6.67 -12.37
CA ASP A 102 -0.29 -5.50 -11.50
C ASP A 102 -1.72 -4.93 -11.47
N LYS A 103 -2.26 -4.69 -10.26
CA LYS A 103 -3.63 -4.20 -10.06
C LYS A 103 -3.95 -2.89 -10.80
N THR A 104 -2.94 -2.06 -11.04
CA THR A 104 -3.11 -0.82 -11.82
C THR A 104 -3.44 -1.08 -13.30
N THR A 105 -3.28 -2.33 -13.76
CA THR A 105 -3.59 -2.75 -15.13
C THR A 105 -4.89 -3.53 -15.25
N TRP A 106 -5.59 -3.77 -14.13
CA TRP A 106 -6.82 -4.58 -14.15
C TRP A 106 -7.96 -3.88 -14.89
N SER A 107 -8.69 -4.65 -15.69
CA SER A 107 -9.93 -4.17 -16.32
C SER A 107 -11.03 -3.92 -15.28
N LEU A 108 -12.07 -3.18 -15.66
CA LEU A 108 -13.22 -2.94 -14.78
C LEU A 108 -13.89 -4.25 -14.33
N GLU A 109 -13.93 -5.27 -15.20
CA GLU A 109 -14.47 -6.58 -14.88
C GLU A 109 -13.61 -7.29 -13.83
N GLN A 110 -12.28 -7.22 -13.94
CA GLN A 110 -11.34 -7.79 -12.96
C GLN A 110 -11.45 -7.08 -11.61
N GLN A 111 -11.50 -5.75 -11.60
CA GLN A 111 -11.70 -4.97 -10.38
C GLN A 111 -13.03 -5.31 -9.69
N TYR A 112 -14.11 -5.42 -10.48
CA TYR A 112 -15.43 -5.82 -9.99
C TYR A 112 -15.41 -7.24 -9.42
N GLU A 113 -14.84 -8.20 -10.15
CA GLU A 113 -14.72 -9.58 -9.72
C GLU A 113 -13.94 -9.72 -8.42
N TYR A 114 -12.79 -9.01 -8.29
CA TYR A 114 -11.97 -9.01 -7.10
C TYR A 114 -12.74 -8.48 -5.89
N ALA A 115 -13.30 -7.27 -6.00
CA ALA A 115 -14.01 -6.62 -4.89
C ALA A 115 -15.25 -7.41 -4.44
N HIS A 116 -15.98 -8.04 -5.37
CA HIS A 116 -17.10 -8.91 -5.03
C HIS A 116 -16.66 -10.23 -4.38
N PHE A 117 -15.49 -10.74 -4.76
CA PHE A 117 -14.94 -11.92 -4.11
C PHE A 117 -14.51 -11.65 -2.65
N GLU A 118 -13.99 -10.47 -2.35
CA GLU A 118 -13.70 -10.05 -0.95
C GLU A 118 -14.97 -10.11 -0.09
N ILE A 119 -16.11 -9.67 -0.61
CA ILE A 119 -17.40 -9.79 0.10
C ILE A 119 -17.81 -11.25 0.27
N GLU A 120 -17.71 -12.05 -0.78
CA GLU A 120 -18.09 -13.46 -0.74
C GLU A 120 -17.36 -14.28 0.31
N ILE A 121 -16.11 -13.90 0.64
CA ILE A 121 -15.29 -14.57 1.65
C ILE A 121 -15.28 -13.84 2.99
N GLY A 122 -16.07 -12.77 3.15
CA GLY A 122 -16.23 -12.04 4.41
C GLY A 122 -15.05 -11.11 4.76
N LEU A 123 -14.14 -10.82 3.82
CA LEU A 123 -13.07 -9.84 4.05
C LEU A 123 -13.57 -8.40 3.98
N SER A 124 -14.66 -8.13 3.28
CA SER A 124 -15.28 -6.82 3.18
C SER A 124 -16.79 -6.93 3.40
N ASP A 125 -17.38 -5.96 4.09
CA ASP A 125 -18.82 -5.90 4.31
C ASP A 125 -19.57 -5.28 3.11
N GLN A 126 -18.87 -4.50 2.29
CA GLN A 126 -19.45 -3.80 1.14
C GLN A 126 -18.38 -3.43 0.12
N THR A 127 -18.82 -3.25 -1.14
CA THR A 127 -18.00 -2.65 -2.17
C THR A 127 -18.74 -1.54 -2.90
N VAL A 128 -18.01 -0.57 -3.37
CA VAL A 128 -18.49 0.44 -4.32
C VAL A 128 -18.09 0.10 -5.77
N ALA A 129 -17.21 -0.89 -5.97
CA ALA A 129 -16.82 -1.34 -7.30
C ALA A 129 -18.05 -1.87 -8.05
N ALA A 130 -18.27 -1.38 -9.27
CA ALA A 130 -19.40 -1.69 -10.11
C ALA A 130 -18.98 -1.76 -11.58
N LEU A 131 -19.85 -2.31 -12.41
CA LEU A 131 -19.72 -2.22 -13.85
C LEU A 131 -20.63 -1.11 -14.39
N PRO A 132 -20.16 -0.29 -15.34
CA PRO A 132 -21.01 0.71 -15.98
C PRO A 132 -22.13 0.05 -16.79
N THR A 133 -23.29 0.69 -16.82
CA THR A 133 -24.46 0.30 -17.60
C THR A 133 -24.62 1.18 -18.84
N ALA A 134 -25.63 0.90 -19.66
CA ALA A 134 -25.93 1.72 -20.84
C ALA A 134 -26.43 3.15 -20.48
N GLU A 135 -26.79 3.40 -19.24
CA GLU A 135 -27.23 4.71 -18.74
C GLU A 135 -26.05 5.57 -18.26
N ASP A 136 -24.90 4.95 -18.04
CA ASP A 136 -23.70 5.62 -17.59
C ASP A 136 -22.95 6.24 -18.78
N LEU A 137 -22.17 7.31 -18.52
CA LEU A 137 -21.26 7.84 -19.53
C LEU A 137 -20.26 6.77 -19.97
N SER A 138 -19.93 6.78 -21.24
CA SER A 138 -18.84 5.92 -21.72
C SER A 138 -17.51 6.33 -21.06
N VAL A 139 -16.61 5.37 -20.92
CA VAL A 139 -15.26 5.64 -20.36
C VAL A 139 -14.53 6.73 -21.14
N ASP A 140 -14.68 6.79 -22.46
CA ASP A 140 -14.00 7.81 -23.29
C ASP A 140 -14.58 9.21 -23.06
N GLU A 141 -15.89 9.32 -22.87
CA GLU A 141 -16.51 10.60 -22.59
C GLU A 141 -16.20 11.09 -21.17
N ALA A 142 -16.22 10.20 -20.19
CA ALA A 142 -15.80 10.50 -18.81
C ALA A 142 -14.33 10.92 -18.77
N ARG A 143 -13.44 10.17 -19.45
CA ARG A 143 -12.01 10.52 -19.58
C ARG A 143 -11.82 11.92 -20.16
N ARG A 144 -12.51 12.25 -21.24
CA ARG A 144 -12.42 13.57 -21.87
C ARG A 144 -12.78 14.69 -20.89
N LEU A 145 -13.87 14.56 -20.14
CA LEU A 145 -14.31 15.55 -19.16
C LEU A 145 -13.29 15.74 -18.02
N VAL A 146 -12.76 14.63 -17.51
CA VAL A 146 -11.73 14.63 -16.46
C VAL A 146 -10.46 15.29 -16.97
N GLN A 147 -9.97 14.93 -18.17
CA GLN A 147 -8.75 15.51 -18.74
C GLN A 147 -8.91 17.00 -19.03
N GLU A 148 -10.06 17.45 -19.57
CA GLU A 148 -10.35 18.87 -19.79
C GLU A 148 -10.24 19.66 -18.48
N LYS A 149 -10.82 19.14 -17.39
CA LYS A 149 -10.76 19.79 -16.07
C LYS A 149 -9.35 19.77 -15.49
N LEU A 150 -8.66 18.64 -15.58
CA LEU A 150 -7.28 18.48 -15.10
C LEU A 150 -6.34 19.47 -15.81
N TYR A 151 -6.40 19.57 -17.13
CA TYR A 151 -5.58 20.54 -17.88
C TYR A 151 -5.91 21.99 -17.51
N ALA A 152 -7.18 22.31 -17.23
CA ALA A 152 -7.56 23.64 -16.80
C ALA A 152 -6.93 24.00 -15.43
N GLU A 153 -6.98 23.09 -14.46
CA GLU A 153 -6.38 23.30 -13.14
C GLU A 153 -4.86 23.37 -13.19
N LEU A 154 -4.22 22.49 -13.97
CA LEU A 154 -2.78 22.52 -14.15
C LEU A 154 -2.30 23.80 -14.85
N ALA A 155 -3.12 24.38 -15.74
CA ALA A 155 -2.81 25.67 -16.38
C ALA A 155 -2.79 26.84 -15.40
N GLU A 156 -3.60 26.78 -14.34
CA GLU A 156 -3.63 27.80 -13.28
C GLU A 156 -2.45 27.68 -12.31
N GLU A 157 -2.00 26.44 -12.02
CA GLU A 157 -0.97 26.20 -10.99
C GLU A 157 0.45 26.10 -11.53
N ARG A 158 0.64 25.66 -12.76
CA ARG A 158 1.96 25.35 -13.35
C ARG A 158 1.99 25.69 -14.84
N ASP A 159 3.20 25.69 -15.40
CA ASP A 159 3.42 25.75 -16.84
C ASP A 159 2.84 24.50 -17.53
N ALA A 160 1.53 24.54 -17.78
CA ALA A 160 0.72 23.44 -18.34
C ALA A 160 1.28 22.92 -19.69
N SER A 161 2.16 23.67 -20.34
CA SER A 161 2.78 23.29 -21.63
C SER A 161 3.69 22.07 -21.53
N ARG A 162 3.98 21.59 -20.31
CA ARG A 162 4.91 20.48 -20.04
C ARG A 162 4.26 19.17 -19.61
N ILE A 163 2.95 19.13 -19.42
CA ILE A 163 2.27 17.93 -18.96
C ILE A 163 1.63 17.25 -20.16
N ASP A 164 2.16 16.09 -20.50
CA ASP A 164 1.60 15.17 -21.48
C ASP A 164 1.12 13.92 -20.75
N LEU A 165 -0.20 13.83 -20.52
CA LEU A 165 -0.81 12.66 -19.87
C LEU A 165 -0.57 11.35 -20.63
N GLY A 166 -0.20 11.41 -21.91
CA GLY A 166 0.21 10.23 -22.69
C GLY A 166 1.48 9.55 -22.16
N ASN A 167 2.26 10.23 -21.31
CA ASN A 167 3.44 9.66 -20.66
C ASN A 167 3.12 9.00 -19.31
N TYR A 168 1.86 9.09 -18.86
CA TYR A 168 1.41 8.50 -17.60
C TYR A 168 0.74 7.15 -17.85
N HIS A 169 0.90 6.25 -16.90
CA HIS A 169 0.08 5.06 -16.84
C HIS A 169 -1.27 5.43 -16.25
N GLU A 170 -2.35 5.21 -17.01
CA GLU A 170 -3.71 5.49 -16.58
C GLU A 170 -4.36 4.22 -16.00
N THR A 171 -4.94 4.33 -14.82
CA THR A 171 -5.85 3.35 -14.25
C THR A 171 -7.25 3.94 -14.19
N VAL A 172 -8.24 3.14 -14.54
CA VAL A 172 -9.64 3.58 -14.57
C VAL A 172 -10.47 2.71 -13.63
N HIS A 173 -11.28 3.35 -12.79
CA HIS A 173 -12.23 2.68 -11.90
C HIS A 173 -13.64 3.18 -12.19
N PHE A 174 -14.62 2.31 -11.97
CA PHE A 174 -16.03 2.68 -11.96
C PHE A 174 -16.65 2.23 -10.64
N TRP A 175 -17.18 3.19 -9.90
CA TRP A 175 -17.81 2.99 -8.60
C TRP A 175 -19.28 3.39 -8.66
N ARG A 176 -20.11 2.77 -7.82
CA ARG A 176 -21.52 3.15 -7.68
C ARG A 176 -21.82 3.35 -6.21
N TYR A 177 -22.01 4.59 -5.84
CA TYR A 177 -22.41 4.96 -4.50
C TYR A 177 -23.93 5.08 -4.42
N PRO A 178 -24.57 4.64 -3.31
CA PRO A 178 -26.02 4.76 -3.12
C PRO A 178 -26.53 6.20 -3.29
N ASP A 179 -25.75 7.18 -2.83
CA ASP A 179 -26.17 8.59 -2.77
C ASP A 179 -25.54 9.46 -3.89
N LEU A 180 -24.55 8.96 -4.61
CA LEU A 180 -23.79 9.72 -5.63
C LEU A 180 -23.89 9.11 -7.04
N GLY A 181 -24.59 7.97 -7.17
CA GLY A 181 -24.73 7.30 -8.45
C GLY A 181 -23.44 6.73 -9.01
N GLY A 182 -23.37 6.69 -10.34
CA GLY A 182 -22.18 6.27 -11.05
C GLY A 182 -21.03 7.28 -10.95
N THR A 183 -19.84 6.81 -10.65
CA THR A 183 -18.66 7.63 -10.43
C THR A 183 -17.48 7.02 -11.18
N TRP A 184 -16.87 7.80 -12.09
CA TRP A 184 -15.64 7.46 -12.77
C TRP A 184 -14.46 8.03 -12.03
N VAL A 185 -13.41 7.22 -11.84
CA VAL A 185 -12.13 7.65 -11.26
C VAL A 185 -11.01 7.30 -12.23
N PHE A 186 -10.20 8.29 -12.54
CA PHE A 186 -9.02 8.17 -13.40
C PHE A 186 -7.80 8.53 -12.58
N GLU A 187 -6.87 7.62 -12.48
CA GLU A 187 -5.61 7.80 -11.77
C GLU A 187 -4.46 7.77 -12.77
N TYR A 188 -3.59 8.76 -12.70
CA TYR A 188 -2.44 8.92 -13.59
C TYR A 188 -1.16 8.74 -12.80
N TYR A 189 -0.47 7.65 -13.08
CA TYR A 189 0.75 7.25 -12.40
C TYR A 189 1.98 7.65 -13.22
N GLY A 190 2.98 8.25 -12.56
CA GLY A 190 4.30 8.46 -13.12
C GLY A 190 5.10 7.17 -13.30
N GLU A 191 6.41 7.31 -13.47
CA GLU A 191 7.29 6.16 -13.76
C GLU A 191 7.32 5.10 -12.63
N ASP A 192 7.16 5.50 -11.37
CA ASP A 192 7.23 4.61 -10.21
C ASP A 192 5.97 3.74 -10.00
N ARG A 193 4.84 4.12 -10.61
CA ARG A 193 3.53 3.44 -10.55
C ARG A 193 3.01 3.11 -9.14
N LYS A 194 3.54 3.77 -8.11
CA LYS A 194 3.19 3.46 -6.72
C LYS A 194 2.07 4.35 -6.18
N THR A 195 2.13 5.62 -6.56
CA THR A 195 1.13 6.62 -6.14
C THR A 195 0.72 7.43 -7.36
N PRO A 196 -0.60 7.65 -7.59
CA PRO A 196 -1.02 8.50 -8.69
C PRO A 196 -0.54 9.93 -8.46
N GLU A 197 0.00 10.58 -9.50
CA GLU A 197 0.35 11.99 -9.44
C GLU A 197 -0.89 12.88 -9.62
N TYR A 198 -1.89 12.37 -10.33
CA TYR A 198 -3.17 13.03 -10.55
C TYR A 198 -4.30 12.03 -10.39
N THR A 199 -5.38 12.45 -9.74
CA THR A 199 -6.64 11.70 -9.72
C THR A 199 -7.77 12.62 -10.15
N GLY A 200 -8.58 12.17 -11.09
CA GLY A 200 -9.77 12.85 -11.52
C GLY A 200 -11.02 12.03 -11.26
N THR A 201 -11.96 12.57 -10.49
CA THR A 201 -13.21 11.91 -10.15
C THR A 201 -14.38 12.64 -10.80
N LEU A 202 -15.15 11.93 -11.63
CA LEU A 202 -16.37 12.43 -12.25
C LEU A 202 -17.60 11.80 -11.58
N TYR A 203 -18.42 12.62 -10.95
CA TYR A 203 -19.71 12.24 -10.39
C TYR A 203 -20.80 12.45 -11.44
N GLN A 204 -21.35 11.37 -12.00
CA GLN A 204 -22.28 11.47 -13.14
C GLN A 204 -23.59 12.19 -12.80
N ASP A 205 -24.15 11.96 -11.62
CA ASP A 205 -25.43 12.54 -11.21
C ASP A 205 -25.41 14.09 -11.13
N THR A 206 -24.25 14.65 -10.79
CA THR A 206 -24.07 16.10 -10.70
C THR A 206 -23.33 16.68 -11.90
N GLY A 207 -22.67 15.84 -12.68
CA GLY A 207 -21.76 16.27 -13.74
C GLY A 207 -20.49 16.96 -13.20
N SER A 208 -20.24 16.92 -11.89
CA SER A 208 -19.08 17.57 -11.29
C SER A 208 -17.81 16.73 -11.47
N VAL A 209 -16.70 17.41 -11.73
CA VAL A 209 -15.37 16.79 -11.79
C VAL A 209 -14.51 17.38 -10.68
N GLN A 210 -14.01 16.51 -9.82
CA GLN A 210 -13.00 16.83 -8.81
C GLN A 210 -11.64 16.39 -9.33
N ILE A 211 -10.63 17.23 -9.15
CA ILE A 211 -9.23 16.91 -9.46
C ILE A 211 -8.41 16.96 -8.18
N ASP A 212 -7.69 15.90 -7.92
CA ASP A 212 -6.71 15.83 -6.85
C ASP A 212 -5.31 15.74 -7.48
N ILE A 213 -4.46 16.71 -7.17
CA ILE A 213 -3.08 16.78 -7.62
C ILE A 213 -2.18 16.37 -6.46
N TYR A 214 -1.56 15.21 -6.58
CA TYR A 214 -0.65 14.69 -5.57
C TYR A 214 0.75 15.24 -5.82
N ASP A 215 1.17 16.19 -5.00
CA ASP A 215 2.55 16.61 -5.00
C ASP A 215 3.36 15.59 -4.19
N LYS A 216 4.24 14.86 -4.86
CA LYS A 216 5.15 13.90 -4.20
C LYS A 216 6.08 14.55 -3.14
N ASN A 217 6.06 15.89 -3.04
CA ASN A 217 6.69 16.62 -1.96
C ASN A 217 5.69 17.08 -0.89
N ASP A 218 4.39 16.74 -1.00
CA ASP A 218 3.43 16.98 0.07
C ASP A 218 3.69 16.00 1.21
N LEU A 219 3.96 16.54 2.38
CA LEU A 219 4.31 15.76 3.57
C LEU A 219 3.19 14.79 3.98
N ARG A 220 1.91 15.10 3.69
CA ARG A 220 0.77 14.21 3.98
C ARG A 220 0.78 13.00 3.06
N VAL A 221 1.00 13.23 1.77
CA VAL A 221 1.09 12.17 0.77
C VAL A 221 2.29 11.27 1.08
N LEU A 222 3.45 11.87 1.35
CA LEU A 222 4.65 11.12 1.71
C LEU A 222 4.45 10.29 2.99
N TYR A 223 3.80 10.86 4.02
CA TYR A 223 3.53 10.12 5.25
C TYR A 223 2.59 8.94 5.00
N GLN A 224 1.49 9.14 4.27
CA GLN A 224 0.58 8.06 3.91
C GLN A 224 1.27 6.96 3.10
N TYR A 225 2.10 7.35 2.14
CA TYR A 225 2.90 6.42 1.35
C TYR A 225 3.86 5.60 2.22
N HIS A 226 4.63 6.26 3.10
CA HIS A 226 5.52 5.55 4.02
C HIS A 226 4.76 4.67 5.01
N CYS A 227 3.60 5.11 5.53
CA CYS A 227 2.76 4.25 6.35
C CYS A 227 2.29 3.00 5.57
N ALA A 228 1.92 3.15 4.30
CA ALA A 228 1.52 2.03 3.46
C ALA A 228 2.67 1.04 3.22
N LEU A 229 3.91 1.54 3.00
CA LEU A 229 5.11 0.69 2.89
C LEU A 229 5.38 -0.12 4.17
N HIS A 230 4.94 0.39 5.32
CA HIS A 230 5.10 -0.25 6.63
C HIS A 230 3.78 -0.85 7.15
N ASN A 231 2.95 -1.40 6.27
CA ASN A 231 1.67 -2.03 6.62
C ASN A 231 0.74 -1.15 7.48
N PHE A 232 0.66 0.13 7.12
CA PHE A 232 -0.12 1.15 7.82
C PHE A 232 0.28 1.40 9.28
N LYS A 233 1.48 0.96 9.68
CA LYS A 233 2.04 1.33 10.97
C LYS A 233 2.38 2.82 11.00
N THR A 234 2.15 3.46 12.13
CA THR A 234 2.55 4.84 12.38
C THR A 234 4.05 4.95 12.62
N PHE A 235 4.61 6.15 12.45
CA PHE A 235 6.04 6.46 12.52
C PHE A 235 6.80 5.78 13.68
N ARG A 236 6.23 5.71 14.87
CA ARG A 236 6.86 5.09 16.05
C ARG A 236 7.14 3.58 15.91
N TRP A 237 6.45 2.91 14.98
CA TRP A 237 6.60 1.48 14.73
C TRP A 237 7.57 1.15 13.60
N TRP A 238 8.15 2.16 12.96
CA TRP A 238 9.17 1.98 11.93
C TRP A 238 10.52 1.69 12.59
N GLY A 239 11.46 1.11 11.84
CA GLY A 239 12.85 0.97 12.27
C GLY A 239 13.52 2.33 12.47
N LEU A 240 14.60 2.37 13.25
CA LEU A 240 15.32 3.62 13.54
C LEU A 240 15.88 4.28 12.28
N ASP A 241 16.31 3.47 11.31
CA ASP A 241 16.82 3.97 10.03
C ASP A 241 15.72 4.66 9.22
N GLU A 242 14.55 4.02 9.10
CA GLU A 242 13.40 4.60 8.40
C GLU A 242 12.87 5.85 9.11
N GLN A 243 12.83 5.86 10.44
CA GLN A 243 12.47 7.04 11.23
C GLN A 243 13.42 8.21 10.92
N TYR A 244 14.73 7.96 10.89
CA TYR A 244 15.73 8.97 10.60
C TYR A 244 15.65 9.49 9.16
N GLU A 245 15.50 8.60 8.18
CA GLU A 245 15.35 8.97 6.78
C GLU A 245 14.11 9.85 6.57
N PHE A 246 12.99 9.45 7.15
CA PHE A 246 11.76 10.22 7.04
C PHE A 246 11.82 11.55 7.80
N TYR A 247 12.41 11.57 8.99
CA TYR A 247 12.71 12.83 9.70
C TYR A 247 13.51 13.80 8.84
N THR A 248 14.57 13.30 8.19
CA THR A 248 15.42 14.11 7.32
C THR A 248 14.65 14.65 6.12
N LEU A 249 13.78 13.83 5.54
CA LEU A 249 12.88 14.24 4.46
C LEU A 249 11.91 15.34 4.93
N VAL A 250 11.22 15.14 6.06
CA VAL A 250 10.30 16.13 6.64
C VAL A 250 11.02 17.44 6.92
N ALA A 251 12.22 17.39 7.53
CA ALA A 251 13.03 18.58 7.82
C ALA A 251 13.43 19.34 6.54
N SER A 252 13.71 18.62 5.46
CA SER A 252 14.07 19.21 4.17
C SER A 252 12.88 19.86 3.44
N LEU A 253 11.68 19.36 3.66
CA LEU A 253 10.47 19.80 2.95
C LEU A 253 9.62 20.81 3.74
N GLN A 254 9.88 20.97 5.05
CA GLN A 254 9.06 21.84 5.92
C GLN A 254 8.89 23.26 5.37
N LYS A 255 9.94 23.85 4.78
CA LYS A 255 9.87 25.20 4.24
C LYS A 255 8.89 25.29 3.08
N ARG A 256 8.93 24.35 2.14
CA ARG A 256 8.02 24.30 1.00
C ARG A 256 6.58 24.05 1.43
N GLN A 257 6.40 23.18 2.43
CA GLN A 257 5.09 22.88 2.99
C GLN A 257 4.47 24.12 3.63
N ILE A 258 5.22 24.90 4.40
CA ILE A 258 4.76 26.16 5.01
C ILE A 258 4.43 27.21 3.93
N GLU A 259 5.29 27.33 2.92
CA GLU A 259 5.04 28.26 1.80
C GLU A 259 3.76 27.93 1.04
N ARG A 260 3.43 26.63 0.89
CA ARG A 260 2.28 26.17 0.13
C ARG A 260 0.96 26.14 0.94
N TYR A 261 1.00 25.63 2.17
CA TYR A 261 -0.20 25.34 2.95
C TYR A 261 -0.34 26.22 4.22
N GLY A 262 0.59 27.11 4.47
CA GLY A 262 0.60 28.02 5.60
C GLY A 262 1.02 27.40 6.94
N GLU A 263 0.90 26.08 7.11
CA GLU A 263 1.31 25.38 8.33
C GLU A 263 1.73 23.94 8.06
N LEU A 264 2.46 23.33 9.00
CA LEU A 264 2.80 21.93 8.95
C LEU A 264 1.62 21.06 9.41
N PRO A 265 1.40 19.89 8.80
CA PRO A 265 0.49 18.88 9.32
C PRO A 265 0.87 18.47 10.75
N PRO A 266 -0.12 18.08 11.61
CA PRO A 266 0.16 17.73 13.03
C PRO A 266 1.24 16.65 13.19
N PHE A 267 1.21 15.59 12.37
CA PHE A 267 2.21 14.52 12.41
C PHE A 267 3.63 15.04 12.09
N ALA A 268 3.76 15.99 11.14
CA ALA A 268 5.07 16.55 10.78
C ALA A 268 5.61 17.43 11.91
N LYS A 269 4.75 18.17 12.62
CA LYS A 269 5.14 18.91 13.83
C LYS A 269 5.68 17.96 14.88
N GLN A 270 4.96 16.87 15.17
CA GLN A 270 5.37 15.86 16.14
C GLN A 270 6.73 15.21 15.78
N ILE A 271 6.94 14.86 14.51
CA ILE A 271 8.22 14.29 14.07
C ILE A 271 9.37 15.30 14.24
N LEU A 272 9.12 16.59 13.98
CA LEU A 272 10.13 17.66 14.07
C LEU A 272 10.33 18.21 15.49
N GLU A 273 9.51 17.82 16.48
CA GLU A 273 9.71 18.16 17.89
C GLU A 273 11.06 17.65 18.41
N HIS A 274 11.51 16.53 17.88
CA HIS A 274 12.76 15.90 18.26
C HIS A 274 13.68 15.73 17.06
N GLN A 275 14.97 15.95 17.28
CA GLN A 275 16.00 15.68 16.28
C GLN A 275 16.34 14.19 16.29
N HIS A 276 15.74 13.40 15.41
CA HIS A 276 16.06 11.99 15.24
C HIS A 276 17.50 11.81 14.76
N VAL A 277 18.17 10.75 15.24
CA VAL A 277 19.54 10.42 14.92
C VAL A 277 19.68 8.91 14.66
N LEU A 278 20.77 8.52 13.99
CA LEU A 278 21.09 7.10 13.79
C LEU A 278 21.86 6.53 14.98
N PRO A 279 21.68 5.25 15.32
CA PRO A 279 22.54 4.56 16.28
C PRO A 279 24.02 4.58 15.86
N THR A 280 24.92 4.62 16.82
CA THR A 280 26.36 4.56 16.60
C THR A 280 27.00 3.52 17.52
N ASP A 281 28.19 3.05 17.19
CA ASP A 281 28.94 2.07 17.99
C ASP A 281 29.25 2.52 19.45
N GLN A 282 29.01 3.80 19.75
CA GLN A 282 29.21 4.37 21.10
C GLN A 282 27.93 4.33 21.94
N MET A 283 26.80 3.95 21.33
CA MET A 283 25.50 3.89 21.98
C MET A 283 25.19 2.46 22.41
N ILE A 284 24.29 2.35 23.35
CA ILE A 284 23.72 1.08 23.74
C ILE A 284 22.95 0.52 22.54
N GLU A 285 23.02 -0.77 22.34
CA GLU A 285 22.23 -1.46 21.31
C GLU A 285 20.73 -1.26 21.56
N PRO A 286 19.91 -1.04 20.51
CA PRO A 286 18.47 -0.82 20.67
C PRO A 286 17.75 -1.92 21.43
N ASP A 287 18.09 -3.20 21.19
CA ASP A 287 17.53 -4.33 21.92
C ASP A 287 17.85 -4.29 23.42
N ALA A 288 19.06 -3.87 23.77
CA ALA A 288 19.43 -3.71 25.17
C ALA A 288 18.62 -2.57 25.82
N ALA A 289 18.36 -1.48 25.11
CA ALA A 289 17.50 -0.40 25.59
C ALA A 289 16.06 -0.89 25.84
N ILE A 290 15.50 -1.71 24.95
CA ILE A 290 14.17 -2.31 25.12
C ILE A 290 14.16 -3.20 26.38
N GLU A 291 15.16 -4.05 26.59
CA GLU A 291 15.23 -4.91 27.78
C GLU A 291 15.41 -4.10 29.08
N MET A 292 16.16 -3.02 29.03
CA MET A 292 16.29 -2.10 30.16
C MET A 292 14.94 -1.43 30.49
N ALA A 293 14.19 -0.98 29.47
CA ALA A 293 12.86 -0.43 29.66
C ALA A 293 11.90 -1.46 30.29
N ARG A 294 11.89 -2.70 29.80
CA ARG A 294 11.07 -3.79 30.36
C ARG A 294 11.35 -4.02 31.85
N SER A 295 12.61 -3.92 32.26
CA SER A 295 13.01 -4.14 33.66
C SER A 295 12.55 -3.01 34.60
N HIS A 296 12.18 -1.85 34.08
CA HIS A 296 11.77 -0.67 34.86
C HIS A 296 10.24 -0.49 34.89
N LEU A 297 9.53 -1.09 33.98
CA LEU A 297 8.07 -1.14 34.02
C LEU A 297 7.65 -2.23 35.03
N HIS A 298 6.75 -1.89 35.96
CA HIS A 298 6.26 -2.83 36.97
C HIS A 298 5.67 -4.10 36.34
N ASP A 299 5.60 -5.18 37.12
CA ASP A 299 5.31 -6.60 36.84
C ASP A 299 4.17 -6.92 35.82
N ASP A 300 3.42 -5.94 35.32
CA ASP A 300 2.33 -6.14 34.37
C ASP A 300 2.73 -6.02 32.90
N ALA A 301 3.94 -5.55 32.58
CA ALA A 301 4.45 -5.58 31.20
C ALA A 301 4.86 -7.01 30.85
N SER A 302 3.92 -7.80 30.32
CA SER A 302 4.20 -9.17 29.89
C SER A 302 5.36 -9.15 28.89
N SER A 303 6.22 -10.18 28.95
CA SER A 303 7.32 -10.38 27.99
C SER A 303 6.84 -10.48 26.53
N GLU A 304 5.53 -10.55 26.32
CA GLU A 304 4.84 -10.70 25.05
C GLU A 304 4.38 -9.36 24.44
N GLN A 305 4.42 -8.23 25.20
CA GLN A 305 4.03 -6.94 24.63
C GLN A 305 5.04 -6.47 23.60
N LYS A 306 4.54 -6.05 22.43
CA LYS A 306 5.36 -5.49 21.37
C LYS A 306 5.91 -4.13 21.81
N ALA A 307 7.23 -3.95 21.72
CA ALA A 307 7.89 -2.69 21.99
C ALA A 307 8.01 -1.85 20.72
N TYR A 308 7.92 -0.53 20.86
CA TYR A 308 8.39 0.43 19.87
C TYR A 308 9.53 1.24 20.47
N ILE A 309 10.44 1.71 19.62
CA ILE A 309 11.63 2.46 20.02
C ILE A 309 11.85 3.63 19.08
N THR A 310 12.16 4.79 19.63
CA THR A 310 12.65 5.96 18.89
C THR A 310 13.97 6.43 19.44
N LEU A 311 14.81 7.05 18.62
CA LEU A 311 16.11 7.57 19.02
C LEU A 311 16.24 9.04 18.60
N TYR A 312 16.41 9.93 19.55
CA TYR A 312 16.50 11.34 19.27
C TYR A 312 17.38 12.11 20.26
N LYS A 313 17.75 13.29 19.82
CA LYS A 313 18.59 14.20 20.58
C LYS A 313 17.72 15.16 21.40
N VAL A 314 17.85 15.12 22.72
CA VAL A 314 17.16 16.04 23.64
C VAL A 314 17.93 17.35 23.83
N SER A 315 19.27 17.28 23.80
CA SER A 315 20.16 18.45 23.88
C SER A 315 21.47 18.13 23.17
N GLU A 316 22.39 19.14 23.09
CA GLU A 316 23.69 18.95 22.43
C GLU A 316 24.48 17.73 22.94
N ASN A 317 24.30 17.38 24.22
CA ASN A 317 25.06 16.31 24.87
C ASN A 317 24.21 15.15 25.36
N ARG A 318 22.92 15.10 24.99
CA ARG A 318 22.01 14.06 25.47
C ARG A 318 21.21 13.48 24.31
N ILE A 319 21.42 12.20 24.07
CA ILE A 319 20.68 11.39 23.10
C ILE A 319 19.96 10.30 23.89
N VAL A 320 18.70 10.09 23.61
CA VAL A 320 17.88 9.12 24.35
C VAL A 320 17.16 8.17 23.41
N TYR A 321 17.04 6.94 23.85
CA TYR A 321 16.00 6.04 23.39
C TYR A 321 14.72 6.32 24.17
N GLU A 322 13.62 6.50 23.46
CA GLU A 322 12.27 6.45 24.00
C GLU A 322 11.70 5.10 23.65
N VAL A 323 11.38 4.30 24.67
CA VAL A 323 10.83 2.96 24.51
C VAL A 323 9.44 2.93 25.11
N GLY A 324 8.46 2.50 24.31
CA GLY A 324 7.10 2.24 24.79
C GLY A 324 6.64 0.85 24.40
N PHE A 325 5.55 0.41 25.01
CA PHE A 325 4.98 -0.92 24.80
C PHE A 325 3.51 -0.79 24.37
N ASP A 326 3.08 -1.70 23.50
CA ASP A 326 1.69 -1.75 23.06
C ASP A 326 0.83 -2.25 24.21
N SER A 327 0.02 -1.36 24.81
CA SER A 327 -0.92 -1.71 25.86
C SER A 327 -2.34 -1.48 25.39
N SER A 328 -3.28 -2.34 25.82
CA SER A 328 -4.72 -2.16 25.58
C SER A 328 -5.30 -0.93 26.29
N ASP A 329 -4.58 -0.38 27.26
CA ASP A 329 -4.98 0.80 28.02
C ASP A 329 -4.30 2.05 27.44
N ALA A 330 -5.05 3.13 27.30
CA ALA A 330 -4.69 4.34 26.54
C ALA A 330 -3.46 5.13 27.04
N GLU A 331 -2.90 4.76 28.17
CA GLU A 331 -1.68 5.34 28.75
C GLU A 331 -0.55 4.28 28.70
N SER A 332 0.20 4.25 27.58
CA SER A 332 1.43 3.45 27.50
C SER A 332 2.52 4.19 28.28
N ASP A 333 3.03 3.57 29.33
CA ASP A 333 4.21 4.07 30.02
C ASP A 333 5.38 4.14 29.04
N GLN A 334 6.00 5.31 28.95
CA GLN A 334 7.19 5.56 28.14
C GLN A 334 8.41 5.64 29.03
N VAL A 335 9.48 4.99 28.62
CA VAL A 335 10.76 4.96 29.34
C VAL A 335 11.81 5.63 28.48
N LEU A 336 12.44 6.68 29.00
CA LEU A 336 13.59 7.31 28.36
C LEU A 336 14.89 6.71 28.89
N ILE A 337 15.78 6.33 28.02
CA ILE A 337 17.08 5.73 28.33
C ILE A 337 18.16 6.54 27.66
N ASP A 338 19.14 7.04 28.42
CA ASP A 338 20.31 7.69 27.86
C ASP A 338 21.08 6.72 26.96
N ALA A 339 21.19 7.06 25.69
CA ALA A 339 21.76 6.15 24.69
C ALA A 339 23.27 5.90 24.88
N LEU A 340 23.98 6.74 25.63
CA LEU A 340 25.43 6.64 25.81
C LEU A 340 25.82 5.89 27.11
N ASN A 341 25.04 6.05 28.17
CA ASN A 341 25.43 5.51 29.50
C ASN A 341 24.39 4.55 30.10
N GLY A 342 23.18 4.45 29.53
CA GLY A 342 22.15 3.55 30.00
C GLY A 342 21.35 4.06 31.21
N ASP A 343 21.50 5.32 31.60
CA ASP A 343 20.68 5.88 32.67
C ASP A 343 19.20 5.91 32.25
N VAL A 344 18.34 5.36 33.10
CA VAL A 344 16.90 5.24 32.84
C VAL A 344 16.14 6.37 33.52
N TYR A 345 15.26 6.98 32.78
CA TYR A 345 14.37 8.03 33.25
C TYR A 345 12.93 7.63 32.95
N VAL A 346 12.12 7.46 33.97
CA VAL A 346 10.70 7.20 33.82
C VAL A 346 9.95 8.53 33.84
N GLU A 347 9.28 8.88 32.76
CA GLU A 347 8.33 9.98 32.78
C GLU A 347 6.98 9.45 33.31
N SER A 348 6.69 9.76 34.58
CA SER A 348 5.35 9.55 35.13
C SER A 348 4.44 10.69 34.63
N HIS A 349 3.54 10.39 33.74
CA HIS A 349 2.44 11.28 33.35
C HIS A 349 1.33 11.36 34.40
#